data_54ce5aceff313b2668d0c593a82f1225
#
_entry.id   54ce5aceff313b2668d0c593a82f1225
#
_cell.length_a   1.000
_cell.length_b   1.000
_cell.length_c   1.000
_cell.angle_alpha   90.00
_cell.angle_beta   90.00
_cell.angle_gamma   90.00
#
_symmetry.space_group_name_H-M   'P 1'
#
loop_
_entity.id
_entity.type
_entity.pdbx_description
1 polymer ?
#
loop_
_entity_poly.entity_id
_entity_poly.type
_entity_poly.pdbx_seq_one_letter_code
_entity_poly.pdbx_strand_id
1 'polypeptide(L)'
;MNLFSVAFSLFVTVLFILYYTVFRKKQWICLLLFSMAFYAYSGISNLIFIAITGFSVFAGGIWLMHFSEKYQEIRKDKSIDRARRKEIKAAFDRKRKIILWTIIVINFGMLAVLKYLHPLFEGFLIPLGISFYMFISIGYLVDIYF
;
A
#
# COMPACT_ATOMS: atom_id res chain seq x y z
N MET A 1 7.56 -0.22 22.31
CA MET A 1 8.70 0.72 22.51
C MET A 1 8.14 2.11 22.71
N ASN A 2 8.48 2.79 23.77
CA ASN A 2 8.17 4.22 23.88
C ASN A 2 9.07 4.97 22.91
N LEU A 3 8.49 5.85 22.08
CA LEU A 3 9.23 6.67 21.09
C LEU A 3 10.32 7.57 21.74
N PHE A 4 10.25 7.75 23.06
CA PHE A 4 11.23 8.50 23.86
C PHE A 4 12.24 7.60 24.59
N SER A 5 12.34 6.30 24.26
CA SER A 5 13.33 5.43 24.89
C SER A 5 14.72 5.66 24.31
N VAL A 6 15.75 5.52 25.15
CA VAL A 6 17.16 5.57 24.74
C VAL A 6 17.45 4.57 23.61
N ALA A 7 16.82 3.39 23.66
CA ALA A 7 16.92 2.37 22.62
C ALA A 7 16.42 2.86 21.25
N PHE A 8 15.31 3.61 21.22
CA PHE A 8 14.82 4.18 19.97
C PHE A 8 15.77 5.25 19.42
N SER A 9 16.29 6.12 20.29
CA SER A 9 17.26 7.15 19.88
C SER A 9 18.54 6.53 19.31
N LEU A 10 19.06 5.48 19.93
CA LEU A 10 20.21 4.72 19.42
C LEU A 10 19.89 4.07 18.08
N PHE A 11 18.74 3.45 17.93
CA PHE A 11 18.30 2.84 16.68
C PHE A 11 18.27 3.86 15.54
N VAL A 12 17.68 5.04 15.75
CA VAL A 12 17.63 6.12 14.77
C VAL A 12 19.01 6.66 14.45
N THR A 13 19.89 6.79 15.45
CA THR A 13 21.27 7.25 15.23
C THR A 13 22.06 6.27 14.37
N VAL A 14 21.97 4.97 14.65
CA VAL A 14 22.61 3.92 13.85
C VAL A 14 22.06 3.91 12.42
N LEU A 15 20.75 4.02 12.25
CA LEU A 15 20.12 4.15 10.93
C LEU A 15 20.69 5.35 10.17
N PHE A 16 20.77 6.51 10.82
CA PHE A 16 21.28 7.73 10.19
C PHE A 16 22.73 7.58 9.72
N ILE A 17 23.59 7.03 10.56
CA ILE A 17 25.00 6.76 10.22
C ILE A 17 25.08 5.80 9.02
N LEU A 18 24.37 4.67 9.04
CA LEU A 18 24.40 3.68 7.97
C LEU A 18 23.80 4.22 6.68
N TYR A 19 22.76 5.03 6.76
CA TYR A 19 22.12 5.66 5.61
C TYR A 19 23.08 6.54 4.82
N TYR A 20 23.91 7.34 5.51
CA TYR A 20 24.84 8.26 4.86
C TYR A 20 26.22 7.66 4.55
N THR A 21 26.65 6.61 5.27
CA THR A 21 28.00 6.02 5.10
C THR A 21 27.97 4.80 4.20
N VAL A 22 27.20 3.77 4.56
CA VAL A 22 27.23 2.45 3.92
C VAL A 22 26.31 2.38 2.70
N PHE A 23 25.09 2.88 2.83
CA PHE A 23 24.05 2.74 1.80
C PHE A 23 23.94 3.93 0.85
N ARG A 24 24.99 4.69 0.66
CA ARG A 24 25.03 5.92 -0.15
C ARG A 24 24.43 5.78 -1.56
N LYS A 25 24.56 4.62 -2.18
CA LYS A 25 24.02 4.33 -3.53
C LYS A 25 22.61 3.69 -3.52
N LYS A 26 22.19 3.11 -2.40
CA LYS A 26 20.92 2.36 -2.28
C LYS A 26 20.21 2.68 -0.96
N GLN A 27 20.04 3.95 -0.70
CA GLN A 27 19.48 4.48 0.55
C GLN A 27 18.08 3.91 0.88
N TRP A 28 17.28 3.64 -0.14
CA TRP A 28 15.95 3.07 0.02
C TRP A 28 15.98 1.65 0.64
N ILE A 29 17.02 0.85 0.36
CA ILE A 29 17.19 -0.48 0.96
C ILE A 29 17.47 -0.37 2.45
N CYS A 30 18.30 0.59 2.85
CA CYS A 30 18.58 0.84 4.25
C CYS A 30 17.31 1.19 5.01
N LEU A 31 16.52 2.13 4.50
CA LEU A 31 15.25 2.51 5.10
C LEU A 31 14.28 1.34 5.18
N LEU A 32 14.19 0.52 4.13
CA LEU A 32 13.31 -0.65 4.10
C LEU A 32 13.73 -1.68 5.16
N LEU A 33 15.01 -2.03 5.24
CA LEU A 33 15.50 -3.01 6.20
C LEU A 33 15.30 -2.54 7.65
N PHE A 34 15.63 -1.28 7.94
CA PHE A 34 15.44 -0.73 9.28
C PHE A 34 13.95 -0.59 9.65
N SER A 35 13.11 -0.22 8.69
CA SER A 35 11.67 -0.20 8.89
C SER A 35 11.13 -1.61 9.20
N MET A 36 11.54 -2.62 8.44
CA MET A 36 11.16 -4.02 8.71
C MET A 36 11.66 -4.49 10.07
N ALA A 37 12.92 -4.18 10.44
CA ALA A 37 13.47 -4.52 11.74
C ALA A 37 12.68 -3.86 12.90
N PHE A 38 12.32 -2.60 12.75
CA PHE A 38 11.50 -1.88 13.72
C PHE A 38 10.12 -2.51 13.92
N TYR A 39 9.45 -2.88 12.82
CA TYR A 39 8.15 -3.55 12.89
C TYR A 39 8.26 -4.97 13.44
N ALA A 40 9.33 -5.72 13.08
CA ALA A 40 9.57 -7.05 13.64
C ALA A 40 9.79 -7.00 15.15
N TYR A 41 10.50 -6.00 15.64
CA TYR A 41 10.71 -5.78 17.07
C TYR A 41 9.39 -5.42 17.79
N SER A 42 8.52 -4.67 17.15
CA SER A 42 7.19 -4.32 17.67
C SER A 42 6.21 -5.50 17.70
N GLY A 43 6.48 -6.55 16.92
CA GLY A 43 5.67 -7.77 16.81
C GLY A 43 5.58 -8.28 15.37
N ILE A 44 5.85 -9.56 15.17
CA ILE A 44 5.84 -10.19 13.84
C ILE A 44 4.46 -10.07 13.16
N SER A 45 3.38 -10.12 13.93
CA SER A 45 2.02 -9.91 13.42
C SER A 45 1.87 -8.58 12.66
N ASN A 46 2.59 -7.54 13.08
CA ASN A 46 2.55 -6.24 12.43
C ASN A 46 3.12 -6.27 11.00
N LEU A 47 4.17 -7.07 10.78
CA LEU A 47 4.73 -7.29 9.44
C LEU A 47 3.76 -7.99 8.51
N ILE A 48 2.99 -8.95 9.01
CA ILE A 48 1.98 -9.68 8.23
C ILE A 48 0.92 -8.71 7.70
N PHE A 49 0.43 -7.82 8.53
CA PHE A 49 -0.56 -6.82 8.11
C PHE A 49 -0.03 -5.85 7.05
N ILE A 50 1.21 -5.38 7.21
CA ILE A 50 1.88 -4.53 6.21
C ILE A 50 2.05 -5.30 4.89
N ALA A 51 2.47 -6.58 4.95
CA ALA A 51 2.65 -7.41 3.78
C ALA A 51 1.33 -7.66 3.04
N ILE A 52 0.24 -7.96 3.76
CA ILE A 52 -1.09 -8.16 3.17
C ILE A 52 -1.59 -6.87 2.52
N THR A 53 -1.49 -5.72 3.20
CA THR A 53 -1.87 -4.43 2.64
C THR A 53 -1.03 -4.09 1.40
N GLY A 54 0.29 -4.21 1.50
CA GLY A 54 1.20 -3.97 0.38
C GLY A 54 0.92 -4.87 -0.82
N PHE A 55 0.69 -6.17 -0.59
CA PHE A 55 0.36 -7.11 -1.65
C PHE A 55 -1.00 -6.82 -2.28
N SER A 56 -2.03 -6.52 -1.50
CA SER A 56 -3.36 -6.20 -2.01
C SER A 56 -3.35 -4.95 -2.89
N VAL A 57 -2.62 -3.92 -2.45
CA VAL A 57 -2.47 -2.65 -3.18
C VAL A 57 -1.63 -2.84 -4.45
N PHE A 58 -0.54 -3.61 -4.38
CA PHE A 58 0.31 -3.92 -5.52
C PHE A 58 -0.45 -4.72 -6.59
N ALA A 59 -1.14 -5.79 -6.20
CA ALA A 59 -1.97 -6.58 -7.10
C ALA A 59 -3.07 -5.73 -7.75
N GLY A 60 -3.72 -4.89 -6.94
CA GLY A 60 -4.73 -3.96 -7.44
C GLY A 60 -4.18 -2.93 -8.43
N GLY A 61 -3.00 -2.40 -8.17
CA GLY A 61 -2.30 -1.50 -9.07
C GLY A 61 -2.01 -2.15 -10.43
N ILE A 62 -1.48 -3.37 -10.42
CA ILE A 62 -1.24 -4.15 -11.66
C ILE A 62 -2.53 -4.37 -12.43
N TRP A 63 -3.62 -4.75 -11.75
CA TRP A 63 -4.90 -4.95 -12.42
C TRP A 63 -5.45 -3.66 -13.03
N LEU A 64 -5.38 -2.55 -12.32
CA LEU A 64 -5.79 -1.25 -12.83
C LEU A 64 -4.97 -0.83 -14.06
N MET A 65 -3.65 -1.03 -14.03
CA MET A 65 -2.76 -0.75 -15.16
C MET A 65 -3.10 -1.64 -16.36
N HIS A 66 -3.26 -2.94 -16.17
CA HIS A 66 -3.61 -3.88 -17.24
C HIS A 66 -4.91 -3.49 -17.95
N PHE A 67 -5.96 -3.12 -17.19
CA PHE A 67 -7.21 -2.64 -17.79
C PHE A 67 -7.03 -1.30 -18.51
N SER A 68 -6.16 -0.43 -18.02
CA SER A 68 -5.84 0.84 -18.68
C SER A 68 -5.12 0.63 -20.01
N GLU A 69 -4.11 -0.24 -20.04
CA GLU A 69 -3.35 -0.58 -21.25
C GLU A 69 -4.26 -1.21 -22.32
N LYS A 70 -5.06 -2.18 -21.92
CA LYS A 70 -6.01 -2.85 -22.83
C LYS A 70 -7.03 -1.86 -23.44
N TYR A 71 -7.48 -0.87 -22.67
CA TYR A 71 -8.32 0.20 -23.19
C TYR A 71 -7.55 1.09 -24.18
N GLN A 72 -6.27 1.41 -23.92
CA GLN A 72 -5.44 2.21 -24.80
C GLN A 72 -5.20 1.52 -26.16
N GLU A 73 -5.02 0.20 -26.17
CA GLU A 73 -4.91 -0.59 -27.40
C GLU A 73 -6.19 -0.49 -28.26
N ILE A 74 -7.36 -0.69 -27.63
CA ILE A 74 -8.65 -0.58 -28.32
C ILE A 74 -8.90 0.84 -28.84
N ARG A 75 -8.42 1.85 -28.11
CA ARG A 75 -8.53 3.25 -28.53
C ARG A 75 -7.71 3.57 -29.79
N LYS A 76 -6.58 2.90 -30.01
CA LYS A 76 -5.72 3.09 -31.19
C LYS A 76 -6.34 2.48 -32.45
N ASP A 77 -7.24 1.52 -32.32
CA ASP A 77 -7.92 0.92 -33.46
C ASP A 77 -8.94 1.90 -34.08
N LYS A 78 -8.59 2.40 -35.25
CA LYS A 78 -9.40 3.37 -36.00
C LYS A 78 -10.66 2.77 -36.64
N SER A 79 -10.77 1.44 -36.71
CA SER A 79 -11.90 0.74 -37.32
C SER A 79 -13.19 0.77 -36.49
N ILE A 80 -13.08 1.11 -35.20
CA ILE A 80 -14.19 1.09 -34.25
C ILE A 80 -14.97 2.42 -34.29
N ASP A 81 -16.27 2.32 -34.52
CA ASP A 81 -17.19 3.46 -34.52
C ASP A 81 -17.20 4.24 -33.18
N ARG A 82 -17.43 5.55 -33.24
CA ARG A 82 -17.41 6.45 -32.06
C ARG A 82 -18.39 6.02 -30.99
N ALA A 83 -19.59 5.57 -31.35
CA ALA A 83 -20.60 5.12 -30.40
C ALA A 83 -20.11 3.89 -29.62
N ARG A 84 -19.58 2.89 -30.32
CA ARG A 84 -19.04 1.67 -29.73
C ARG A 84 -17.81 1.91 -28.85
N ARG A 85 -16.94 2.89 -29.19
CA ARG A 85 -15.82 3.32 -28.34
C ARG A 85 -16.31 3.89 -27.01
N LYS A 86 -17.39 4.65 -27.00
CA LYS A 86 -17.96 5.24 -25.77
C LYS A 86 -18.51 4.16 -24.85
N GLU A 87 -19.17 3.13 -25.39
CA GLU A 87 -19.66 1.99 -24.61
C GLU A 87 -18.51 1.18 -24.02
N ILE A 88 -17.49 0.87 -24.83
CA ILE A 88 -16.30 0.16 -24.38
C ILE A 88 -15.60 0.93 -23.25
N LYS A 89 -15.41 2.24 -23.42
CA LYS A 89 -14.85 3.10 -22.36
C LYS A 89 -15.65 3.01 -21.07
N ALA A 90 -16.95 3.16 -21.14
CA ALA A 90 -17.82 3.09 -19.98
C ALA A 90 -17.73 1.75 -19.24
N ALA A 91 -17.62 0.64 -20.00
CA ALA A 91 -17.47 -0.69 -19.44
C ALA A 91 -16.09 -0.86 -18.72
N PHE A 92 -15.01 -0.37 -19.31
CA PHE A 92 -13.68 -0.41 -18.71
C PHE A 92 -13.60 0.50 -17.46
N ASP A 93 -14.13 1.71 -17.53
CA ASP A 93 -14.16 2.64 -16.40
C ASP A 93 -14.97 2.07 -15.24
N ARG A 94 -16.11 1.39 -15.52
CA ARG A 94 -16.90 0.68 -14.50
C ARG A 94 -16.09 -0.42 -13.84
N LYS A 95 -15.38 -1.27 -14.61
CA LYS A 95 -14.53 -2.35 -14.07
C LYS A 95 -13.40 -1.80 -13.21
N ARG A 96 -12.67 -0.79 -13.70
CA ARG A 96 -11.61 -0.12 -12.95
C ARG A 96 -12.13 0.48 -11.64
N LYS A 97 -13.30 1.13 -11.68
CA LYS A 97 -13.94 1.69 -10.49
C LYS A 97 -14.31 0.61 -9.47
N ILE A 98 -14.86 -0.51 -9.92
CA ILE A 98 -15.20 -1.64 -9.03
C ILE A 98 -13.93 -2.19 -8.37
N ILE A 99 -12.87 -2.43 -9.12
CA ILE A 99 -11.59 -2.93 -8.58
C ILE A 99 -11.05 -1.96 -7.52
N LEU A 100 -10.99 -0.67 -7.83
CA LEU A 100 -10.53 0.35 -6.91
C LEU A 100 -11.33 0.33 -5.60
N TRP A 101 -12.66 0.39 -5.69
CA TRP A 101 -13.52 0.40 -4.52
C TRP A 101 -13.42 -0.90 -3.71
N THR A 102 -13.31 -2.06 -4.37
CA THR A 102 -13.15 -3.35 -3.69
C THR A 102 -11.87 -3.35 -2.83
N ILE A 103 -10.76 -2.89 -3.38
CA ILE A 103 -9.49 -2.85 -2.66
C ILE A 103 -9.54 -1.84 -1.51
N ILE A 104 -10.13 -0.66 -1.74
CA ILE A 104 -10.33 0.34 -0.69
C ILE A 104 -11.15 -0.24 0.45
N VAL A 105 -12.30 -0.87 0.15
CA VAL A 105 -13.20 -1.45 1.16
C VAL A 105 -12.51 -2.57 1.94
N ILE A 106 -11.74 -3.44 1.27
CA ILE A 106 -10.98 -4.51 1.94
C ILE A 106 -9.97 -3.91 2.92
N ASN A 107 -9.16 -2.94 2.47
CA ASN A 107 -8.13 -2.33 3.31
C ASN A 107 -8.73 -1.51 4.46
N PHE A 108 -9.77 -0.71 4.21
CA PHE A 108 -10.48 0.00 5.29
C PHE A 108 -11.21 -0.95 6.25
N GLY A 109 -11.81 -2.01 5.73
CA GLY A 109 -12.42 -3.05 6.55
C GLY A 109 -11.40 -3.71 7.48
N MET A 110 -10.22 -4.05 6.96
CA MET A 110 -9.10 -4.58 7.76
C MET A 110 -8.65 -3.59 8.83
N LEU A 111 -8.53 -2.30 8.49
CA LEU A 111 -8.21 -1.25 9.45
C LEU A 111 -9.28 -1.15 10.56
N ALA A 112 -10.55 -1.17 10.17
CA ALA A 112 -11.67 -1.08 11.10
C ALA A 112 -11.68 -2.28 12.06
N VAL A 113 -11.50 -3.49 11.52
CA VAL A 113 -11.40 -4.72 12.32
C VAL A 113 -10.26 -4.62 13.33
N LEU A 114 -9.05 -4.26 12.89
CA LEU A 114 -7.89 -4.14 13.77
C LEU A 114 -8.07 -3.05 14.83
N LYS A 115 -8.69 -1.92 14.49
CA LYS A 115 -8.84 -0.79 15.39
C LYS A 115 -9.98 -0.96 16.40
N TYR A 116 -11.10 -1.55 15.97
CA TYR A 116 -12.31 -1.64 16.80
C TYR A 116 -12.49 -3.00 17.49
N LEU A 117 -11.96 -4.09 16.91
CA LEU A 117 -12.00 -5.41 17.57
C LEU A 117 -10.80 -5.66 18.50
N HIS A 118 -9.74 -4.85 18.42
CA HIS A 118 -8.59 -4.95 19.32
C HIS A 118 -8.97 -5.03 20.82
N PRO A 119 -9.91 -4.24 21.35
CA PRO A 119 -10.30 -4.34 22.74
C PRO A 119 -10.93 -5.67 23.14
N LEU A 120 -11.42 -6.45 22.15
CA LEU A 120 -12.09 -7.75 22.37
C LEU A 120 -11.10 -8.94 22.33
N PHE A 121 -9.89 -8.73 21.79
CA PHE A 121 -8.84 -9.75 21.67
C PHE A 121 -7.59 -9.29 22.41
N GLU A 122 -7.50 -9.62 23.69
CA GLU A 122 -6.30 -9.39 24.49
C GLU A 122 -5.07 -10.07 23.85
N GLY A 123 -4.07 -9.25 23.47
CA GLY A 123 -2.80 -9.75 22.91
C GLY A 123 -2.43 -9.26 21.50
N PHE A 124 -3.34 -8.62 20.78
CA PHE A 124 -3.01 -7.99 19.49
C PHE A 124 -2.55 -6.54 19.70
N LEU A 125 -1.26 -6.27 19.47
CA LEU A 125 -0.76 -4.91 19.44
C LEU A 125 -1.15 -4.25 18.11
N ILE A 126 -1.80 -3.08 18.18
CA ILE A 126 -2.08 -2.29 16.97
C ILE A 126 -0.74 -1.83 16.38
N PRO A 127 -0.45 -2.13 15.10
CA PRO A 127 0.78 -1.65 14.46
C PRO A 127 0.87 -0.13 14.51
N LEU A 128 2.02 0.38 14.95
CA LEU A 128 2.26 1.81 14.95
C LEU A 128 2.13 2.36 13.52
N GLY A 129 1.31 3.41 13.35
CA GLY A 129 1.14 4.04 12.05
C GLY A 129 0.27 3.29 11.03
N ILE A 130 -0.48 2.24 11.43
CA ILE A 130 -1.33 1.46 10.52
C ILE A 130 -2.24 2.33 9.66
N SER A 131 -2.88 3.33 10.26
CA SER A 131 -3.75 4.25 9.53
C SER A 131 -2.97 5.06 8.50
N PHE A 132 -1.77 5.50 8.85
CA PHE A 132 -0.94 6.34 8.00
C PHE A 132 -0.47 5.59 6.74
N TYR A 133 0.10 4.39 6.88
CA TYR A 133 0.53 3.63 5.71
C TYR A 133 -0.63 3.13 4.85
N MET A 134 -1.81 2.86 5.44
CA MET A 134 -3.01 2.55 4.66
C MET A 134 -3.48 3.73 3.82
N PHE A 135 -3.50 4.94 4.37
CA PHE A 135 -3.86 6.13 3.60
C PHE A 135 -2.89 6.38 2.45
N ILE A 136 -1.58 6.21 2.67
CA ILE A 136 -0.56 6.32 1.61
C ILE A 136 -0.81 5.25 0.53
N SER A 137 -1.07 4.01 0.92
CA SER A 137 -1.31 2.91 0.00
C SER A 137 -2.56 3.11 -0.86
N ILE A 138 -3.62 3.65 -0.26
CA ILE A 138 -4.86 3.99 -0.98
C ILE A 138 -4.63 5.19 -1.91
N GLY A 139 -3.89 6.21 -1.45
CA GLY A 139 -3.48 7.33 -2.29
C GLY A 139 -2.76 6.86 -3.56
N TYR A 140 -1.82 5.95 -3.43
CA TYR A 140 -1.13 5.34 -4.57
C TYR A 140 -2.10 4.65 -5.56
N LEU A 141 -3.11 3.91 -5.07
CA LEU A 141 -4.12 3.29 -5.93
C LEU A 141 -4.99 4.31 -6.65
N VAL A 142 -5.34 5.39 -5.97
CA VAL A 142 -6.11 6.50 -6.54
C VAL A 142 -5.30 7.19 -7.63
N ASP A 143 -4.00 7.42 -7.42
CA ASP A 143 -3.10 8.01 -8.41
C ASP A 143 -2.98 7.14 -9.68
N ILE A 144 -2.90 5.80 -9.53
CA ILE A 144 -2.91 4.88 -10.67
C ILE A 144 -4.26 4.92 -11.41
N TYR A 145 -5.36 5.12 -10.69
CA TYR A 145 -6.68 5.16 -11.30
C TYR A 145 -6.89 6.41 -12.15
N PHE A 146 -6.41 7.57 -11.72
CA PHE A 146 -6.54 8.84 -12.42
C PHE A 146 -5.41 9.11 -13.39
#